data_0bdf253ba99d88b613a16c0e5e5774d1
#
_entry.id   0bdf253ba99d88b613a16c0e5e5774d1
#
_cell.length_a   1.000
_cell.length_b   1.000
_cell.length_c   1.000
_cell.angle_alpha   90.00
_cell.angle_beta   90.00
_cell.angle_gamma   90.00
#
_symmetry.space_group_name_H-M   'P 1'
#
loop_
_entity.id
_entity.type
_entity.pdbx_description
1 polymer ?
#
loop_
_entity_poly.entity_id
_entity_poly.type
_entity_poly.pdbx_seq_one_letter_code
_entity_poly.pdbx_strand_id
1 'polypeptide(L)'
;AAVAEALSHGITAVHDLGDAAALAAAAALRARGEAGLRTVFHMSGADRMTRRAEATATIGDDAWLRVGGVKLFLDGSVGARTAALEAPYQRPDGGPAEHGQLLLDPATLEHQIAAIHARGWQAVVHVIGDRAIARALDAFARLGPAACRERRHRLEHVELLPPALLERLAASGLTVCLQPNFIAQWQAPGGLYMRMLGEERWRWMNRLGAIHEHQIPLAFGSDCMPLGPLYGIGAAVHHPVDSERLTVDEALAAYTTAADAASPAAEPLGTLEIGRRADCVLLDRDPRGVADPAASRVLATVVDGRLAHAASA
;
A
#
# COMPACT_ATOMS: atom_id res chain seq x y z
N ALA A 1 21.42 -6.32 1.46
CA ALA A 1 20.64 -7.28 0.65
C ALA A 1 19.34 -6.65 0.19
N ALA A 2 18.37 -6.31 1.10
CA ALA A 2 17.03 -5.80 0.73
C ALA A 2 17.05 -4.54 -0.16
N VAL A 3 17.91 -3.56 0.15
CA VAL A 3 18.08 -2.36 -0.70
C VAL A 3 18.54 -2.73 -2.12
N ALA A 4 19.50 -3.63 -2.25
CA ALA A 4 20.01 -4.05 -3.56
C ALA A 4 18.91 -4.79 -4.36
N GLU A 5 18.11 -5.61 -3.69
CA GLU A 5 16.98 -6.30 -4.31
C GLU A 5 15.91 -5.31 -4.78
N ALA A 6 15.51 -4.37 -3.95
CA ALA A 6 14.54 -3.34 -4.34
C ALA A 6 15.03 -2.53 -5.56
N LEU A 7 16.30 -2.12 -5.57
CA LEU A 7 16.92 -1.42 -6.71
C LEU A 7 16.91 -2.28 -7.97
N SER A 8 17.14 -3.61 -7.87
CA SER A 8 17.08 -4.51 -9.03
C SER A 8 15.68 -4.65 -9.63
N HIS A 9 14.65 -4.34 -8.86
CA HIS A 9 13.27 -4.26 -9.32
C HIS A 9 12.84 -2.85 -9.76
N GLY A 10 13.75 -1.89 -9.84
CA GLY A 10 13.45 -0.52 -10.27
C GLY A 10 12.81 0.36 -9.19
N ILE A 11 12.88 -0.05 -7.93
CA ILE A 11 12.31 0.71 -6.81
C ILE A 11 13.33 1.75 -6.36
N THR A 12 12.96 3.03 -6.39
CA THR A 12 13.80 4.17 -5.97
C THR A 12 13.35 4.75 -4.63
N ALA A 13 12.09 4.54 -4.26
CA ALA A 13 11.49 5.01 -3.01
C ALA A 13 10.55 3.96 -2.43
N VAL A 14 10.46 3.91 -1.10
CA VAL A 14 9.57 2.99 -0.38
C VAL A 14 8.85 3.69 0.77
N HIS A 15 7.63 3.23 1.05
CA HIS A 15 6.94 3.47 2.30
C HIS A 15 7.12 2.22 3.19
N ASP A 16 7.94 2.33 4.21
CA ASP A 16 8.21 1.24 5.15
C ASP A 16 7.25 1.34 6.36
N LEU A 17 6.53 0.27 6.64
CA LEU A 17 5.53 0.17 7.71
C LEU A 17 6.08 -0.63 8.90
N GLY A 18 7.28 -0.29 9.34
CA GLY A 18 8.09 -1.04 10.30
C GLY A 18 7.97 -0.56 11.76
N ASP A 19 8.69 -1.26 12.62
CA ASP A 19 8.85 -0.92 14.04
C ASP A 19 10.10 -0.08 14.30
N ALA A 20 10.37 0.21 15.57
CA ALA A 20 11.53 1.00 15.97
C ALA A 20 12.88 0.35 15.60
N ALA A 21 12.97 -0.99 15.53
CA ALA A 21 14.20 -1.68 15.15
C ALA A 21 14.47 -1.52 13.64
N ALA A 22 13.44 -1.64 12.81
CA ALA A 22 13.54 -1.40 11.37
C ALA A 22 13.93 0.07 11.08
N LEU A 23 13.35 1.04 11.79
CA LEU A 23 13.72 2.43 11.68
C LEU A 23 15.19 2.68 12.06
N ALA A 24 15.66 2.08 13.15
CA ALA A 24 17.06 2.19 13.59
C ALA A 24 18.03 1.62 12.53
N ALA A 25 17.65 0.50 11.86
CA ALA A 25 18.43 -0.06 10.76
C ALA A 25 18.47 0.87 9.55
N ALA A 26 17.35 1.47 9.16
CA ALA A 26 17.30 2.46 8.07
C ALA A 26 18.15 3.70 8.40
N ALA A 27 18.05 4.22 9.63
CA ALA A 27 18.88 5.35 10.08
C ALA A 27 20.38 5.02 10.08
N ALA A 28 20.76 3.80 10.48
CA ALA A 28 22.13 3.34 10.44
C ALA A 28 22.68 3.24 9.00
N LEU A 29 21.91 2.73 8.05
CA LEU A 29 22.25 2.73 6.63
C LEU A 29 22.44 4.16 6.10
N ARG A 30 21.53 5.06 6.49
CA ARG A 30 21.60 6.47 6.12
C ARG A 30 22.87 7.13 6.65
N ALA A 31 23.21 6.92 7.91
CA ALA A 31 24.40 7.49 8.56
C ALA A 31 25.73 7.02 7.91
N ARG A 32 25.76 5.80 7.35
CA ARG A 32 26.92 5.26 6.63
C ARG A 32 26.97 5.68 5.14
N GLY A 33 25.97 6.43 4.66
CA GLY A 33 25.88 6.75 3.24
C GLY A 33 25.49 5.56 2.34
N GLU A 34 24.97 4.49 2.92
CA GLU A 34 24.55 3.26 2.26
C GLU A 34 23.05 3.22 1.95
N ALA A 35 22.32 4.29 2.26
CA ALA A 35 20.90 4.41 1.91
C ALA A 35 20.79 4.57 0.39
N GLY A 36 20.49 3.48 -0.30
CA GLY A 36 20.27 3.46 -1.75
C GLY A 36 18.83 3.75 -2.17
N LEU A 37 17.90 3.80 -1.21
CA LEU A 37 16.47 4.06 -1.40
C LEU A 37 16.03 5.26 -0.58
N ARG A 38 15.09 6.03 -1.12
CA ARG A 38 14.34 7.00 -0.32
C ARG A 38 13.30 6.25 0.51
N THR A 39 13.20 6.57 1.77
CA THR A 39 12.30 5.86 2.70
C THR A 39 11.40 6.84 3.43
N VAL A 40 10.09 6.66 3.32
CA VAL A 40 9.10 7.25 4.22
C VAL A 40 8.71 6.19 5.23
N PHE A 41 9.12 6.37 6.48
CA PHE A 41 8.95 5.36 7.52
C PHE A 41 7.69 5.64 8.35
N HIS A 42 6.74 4.69 8.35
CA HIS A 42 5.51 4.75 9.14
C HIS A 42 5.66 3.86 10.38
N MET A 43 5.57 4.47 11.55
CA MET A 43 5.83 3.79 12.81
C MET A 43 4.70 2.81 13.19
N SER A 44 5.04 1.56 13.39
CA SER A 44 4.18 0.50 13.92
C SER A 44 4.58 0.07 15.34
N GLY A 45 3.90 -0.94 15.90
CA GLY A 45 4.22 -1.51 17.20
C GLY A 45 3.45 -0.89 18.37
N ALA A 46 3.70 -1.38 19.60
CA ALA A 46 2.95 -0.98 20.79
C ALA A 46 3.16 0.51 21.14
N ASP A 47 4.41 0.98 21.12
CA ASP A 47 4.79 2.34 21.52
C ASP A 47 4.88 3.30 20.33
N ARG A 48 4.20 2.99 19.21
CA ARG A 48 4.30 3.71 17.93
C ARG A 48 4.14 5.23 18.02
N MET A 49 3.26 5.72 18.90
CA MET A 49 3.04 7.18 19.06
C MET A 49 4.24 7.88 19.69
N THR A 50 4.79 7.29 20.74
CA THR A 50 5.98 7.80 21.44
C THR A 50 7.21 7.68 20.54
N ARG A 51 7.42 6.50 19.95
CA ARG A 51 8.56 6.24 19.05
C ARG A 51 8.56 7.11 17.82
N ARG A 52 7.38 7.39 17.24
CA ARG A 52 7.29 8.35 16.12
C ARG A 52 7.71 9.76 16.55
N ALA A 53 7.27 10.24 17.70
CA ALA A 53 7.65 11.55 18.20
C ALA A 53 9.17 11.65 18.44
N GLU A 54 9.77 10.66 19.09
CA GLU A 54 11.21 10.54 19.29
C GLU A 54 11.98 10.50 17.96
N ALA A 55 11.51 9.71 17.00
CA ALA A 55 12.13 9.59 15.70
C ALA A 55 12.15 10.92 14.94
N THR A 56 11.07 11.69 14.97
CA THR A 56 11.02 13.01 14.34
C THR A 56 12.04 13.97 14.94
N ALA A 57 12.24 13.91 16.26
CA ALA A 57 13.21 14.76 16.96
C ALA A 57 14.67 14.38 16.66
N THR A 58 14.95 13.10 16.37
CA THR A 58 16.31 12.57 16.26
C THR A 58 16.80 12.38 14.82
N ILE A 59 15.92 11.97 13.91
CA ILE A 59 16.27 11.65 12.50
C ILE A 59 16.22 12.91 11.64
N GLY A 60 15.32 13.84 11.98
CA GLY A 60 15.05 15.01 11.14
C GLY A 60 14.22 14.63 9.91
N ASP A 61 14.15 15.56 8.96
CA ASP A 61 13.45 15.41 7.69
C ASP A 61 14.44 15.64 6.55
N ASP A 62 14.92 14.57 5.95
CA ASP A 62 15.81 14.65 4.80
C ASP A 62 15.24 13.88 3.58
N ALA A 63 15.86 14.05 2.42
CA ALA A 63 15.39 13.45 1.17
C ALA A 63 15.53 11.92 1.12
N TRP A 64 16.24 11.29 2.07
CA TRP A 64 16.53 9.86 2.07
C TRP A 64 15.75 9.09 3.14
N LEU A 65 15.51 9.71 4.29
CA LEU A 65 14.77 9.07 5.39
C LEU A 65 13.85 10.08 6.05
N ARG A 66 12.56 9.84 5.97
CA ARG A 66 11.51 10.68 6.55
C ARG A 66 10.64 9.88 7.50
N VAL A 67 10.22 10.52 8.58
CA VAL A 67 9.25 9.94 9.49
C VAL A 67 7.85 10.28 9.01
N GLY A 68 7.16 9.29 8.45
CA GLY A 68 5.80 9.38 7.94
C GLY A 68 4.73 9.34 9.03
N GLY A 69 3.68 8.57 8.81
CA GLY A 69 2.53 8.43 9.70
C GLY A 69 2.70 7.39 10.80
N VAL A 70 1.56 6.97 11.33
CA VAL A 70 1.43 5.90 12.33
C VAL A 70 0.64 4.75 11.74
N LYS A 71 1.20 3.54 11.78
CA LYS A 71 0.57 2.30 11.29
C LYS A 71 -0.27 1.66 12.38
N LEU A 72 -1.52 1.34 12.03
CA LEU A 72 -2.46 0.57 12.82
C LEU A 72 -2.83 -0.72 12.06
N PHE A 73 -3.09 -1.80 12.81
CA PHE A 73 -3.64 -3.04 12.27
C PHE A 73 -5.04 -3.22 12.85
N LEU A 74 -6.06 -3.31 12.00
CA LEU A 74 -7.44 -3.46 12.44
C LEU A 74 -7.92 -4.91 12.34
N ASP A 75 -7.39 -5.69 11.41
CA ASP A 75 -7.67 -7.12 11.28
C ASP A 75 -6.44 -7.90 10.79
N GLY A 76 -6.64 -9.14 10.38
CA GLY A 76 -5.60 -9.99 9.83
C GLY A 76 -5.75 -10.21 8.31
N SER A 77 -5.53 -11.45 7.83
CA SER A 77 -5.53 -11.78 6.39
C SER A 77 -6.55 -12.86 6.02
N VAL A 78 -6.95 -12.88 4.75
CA VAL A 78 -7.87 -13.90 4.21
C VAL A 78 -7.23 -15.30 4.33
N GLY A 79 -5.96 -15.43 3.96
CA GLY A 79 -5.26 -16.72 3.98
C GLY A 79 -5.18 -17.37 5.36
N ALA A 80 -5.00 -16.56 6.41
CA ALA A 80 -5.00 -17.00 7.80
C ALA A 80 -6.41 -17.10 8.43
N ARG A 81 -7.48 -16.76 7.72
CA ARG A 81 -8.86 -16.64 8.22
C ARG A 81 -9.02 -15.65 9.38
N THR A 82 -8.17 -14.64 9.43
CA THR A 82 -8.15 -13.62 10.48
C THR A 82 -8.63 -12.25 9.99
N ALA A 83 -8.82 -12.06 8.68
CA ALA A 83 -9.50 -10.88 8.16
C ALA A 83 -10.95 -10.84 8.68
N ALA A 84 -11.39 -9.68 9.18
CA ALA A 84 -12.69 -9.52 9.84
C ALA A 84 -13.81 -9.37 8.82
N LEU A 85 -14.68 -10.38 8.71
CA LEU A 85 -15.74 -10.49 7.72
C LEU A 85 -17.14 -10.31 8.35
N GLU A 86 -18.07 -9.70 7.61
CA GLU A 86 -19.51 -9.67 7.96
C GLU A 86 -20.13 -11.06 7.78
N ALA A 87 -19.92 -11.70 6.62
CA ALA A 87 -20.35 -13.07 6.39
C ALA A 87 -19.18 -14.05 6.63
N PRO A 88 -19.43 -15.28 7.14
CA PRO A 88 -18.36 -16.19 7.50
C PRO A 88 -17.53 -16.66 6.30
N TYR A 89 -16.32 -17.14 6.56
CA TYR A 89 -15.52 -17.86 5.58
C TYR A 89 -16.25 -19.11 5.09
N GLN A 90 -15.99 -19.49 3.84
CA GLN A 90 -16.44 -20.77 3.30
C GLN A 90 -15.77 -21.93 4.08
N ARG A 91 -16.59 -22.90 4.50
CA ARG A 91 -16.17 -24.08 5.27
C ARG A 91 -16.66 -25.36 4.58
N PRO A 92 -15.94 -25.87 3.57
CA PRO A 92 -16.31 -27.13 2.90
C PRO A 92 -16.38 -28.33 3.85
N ASP A 93 -15.64 -28.25 4.98
CA ASP A 93 -15.61 -29.28 6.01
C ASP A 93 -16.79 -29.23 7.00
N GLY A 94 -17.70 -28.25 6.82
CA GLY A 94 -18.88 -28.08 7.69
C GLY A 94 -18.55 -27.64 9.13
N GLY A 95 -17.33 -27.16 9.37
CA GLY A 95 -16.92 -26.64 10.67
C GLY A 95 -17.69 -25.38 11.11
N PRO A 96 -17.47 -24.88 12.34
CA PRO A 96 -18.17 -23.71 12.86
C PRO A 96 -17.90 -22.48 12.00
N ALA A 97 -18.86 -21.55 11.96
CA ALA A 97 -18.73 -20.29 11.25
C ALA A 97 -17.57 -19.44 11.80
N GLU A 98 -16.66 -19.03 10.92
CA GLU A 98 -15.50 -18.19 11.26
C GLU A 98 -15.64 -16.85 10.53
N HIS A 99 -15.51 -15.76 11.29
CA HIS A 99 -15.63 -14.40 10.77
C HIS A 99 -14.31 -13.61 10.85
N GLY A 100 -13.20 -14.24 11.22
CA GLY A 100 -11.97 -13.54 11.58
C GLY A 100 -12.16 -12.68 12.84
N GLN A 101 -11.28 -11.69 13.00
CA GLN A 101 -11.29 -10.87 14.22
C GLN A 101 -10.88 -9.43 13.95
N LEU A 102 -11.44 -8.51 14.72
CA LEU A 102 -10.91 -7.16 14.86
C LEU A 102 -9.84 -7.16 15.96
N LEU A 103 -8.69 -6.53 15.69
CA LEU A 103 -7.57 -6.40 16.63
C LEU A 103 -7.72 -5.19 17.55
N LEU A 104 -8.57 -4.23 17.16
CA LEU A 104 -8.92 -3.06 17.96
C LEU A 104 -10.44 -2.97 18.05
N ASP A 105 -10.94 -2.64 19.23
CA ASP A 105 -12.34 -2.28 19.38
C ASP A 105 -12.62 -0.90 18.77
N PRO A 106 -13.88 -0.60 18.40
CA PRO A 106 -14.22 0.65 17.70
C PRO A 106 -13.83 1.92 18.46
N ALA A 107 -14.02 1.96 19.78
CA ALA A 107 -13.70 3.15 20.57
C ALA A 107 -12.20 3.41 20.63
N THR A 108 -11.40 2.36 20.79
CA THR A 108 -9.93 2.43 20.74
C THR A 108 -9.45 2.90 19.36
N LEU A 109 -10.03 2.40 18.26
CA LEU A 109 -9.68 2.82 16.91
C LEU A 109 -9.98 4.31 16.69
N GLU A 110 -11.20 4.76 17.03
CA GLU A 110 -11.62 6.18 16.93
C GLU A 110 -10.68 7.07 17.73
N HIS A 111 -10.40 6.70 18.98
CA HIS A 111 -9.49 7.47 19.85
C HIS A 111 -8.07 7.58 19.26
N GLN A 112 -7.52 6.47 18.75
CA GLN A 112 -6.17 6.48 18.16
C GLN A 112 -6.11 7.31 16.88
N ILE A 113 -7.09 7.18 15.99
CA ILE A 113 -7.16 7.99 14.76
C ILE A 113 -7.27 9.48 15.10
N ALA A 114 -8.14 9.86 16.04
CA ALA A 114 -8.27 11.24 16.49
C ALA A 114 -6.96 11.78 17.12
N ALA A 115 -6.29 10.97 17.93
CA ALA A 115 -5.03 11.34 18.57
C ALA A 115 -3.87 11.49 17.57
N ILE A 116 -3.84 10.68 16.51
CA ILE A 116 -2.88 10.79 15.39
C ILE A 116 -3.15 12.06 14.60
N HIS A 117 -4.42 12.29 14.22
CA HIS A 117 -4.84 13.48 13.47
C HIS A 117 -4.52 14.77 14.22
N ALA A 118 -4.87 14.85 15.51
CA ALA A 118 -4.62 16.03 16.35
C ALA A 118 -3.13 16.41 16.47
N ARG A 119 -2.22 15.45 16.24
CA ARG A 119 -0.76 15.71 16.17
C ARG A 119 -0.29 16.12 14.79
N GLY A 120 -1.19 16.29 13.83
CA GLY A 120 -0.84 16.59 12.45
C GLY A 120 -0.23 15.40 11.69
N TRP A 121 -0.41 14.17 12.19
CA TRP A 121 0.19 12.98 11.60
C TRP A 121 -0.80 12.22 10.71
N GLN A 122 -0.27 11.45 9.77
CA GLN A 122 -1.05 10.53 8.94
C GLN A 122 -1.35 9.24 9.73
N ALA A 123 -2.59 8.78 9.72
CA ALA A 123 -2.97 7.43 10.11
C ALA A 123 -2.91 6.52 8.87
N VAL A 124 -2.26 5.35 9.01
CA VAL A 124 -2.13 4.31 7.99
C VAL A 124 -2.70 3.03 8.58
N VAL A 125 -3.87 2.60 8.11
CA VAL A 125 -4.65 1.54 8.75
C VAL A 125 -4.74 0.32 7.84
N HIS A 126 -4.25 -0.84 8.30
CA HIS A 126 -4.44 -2.12 7.64
C HIS A 126 -5.90 -2.57 7.81
N VAL A 127 -6.57 -2.85 6.70
CA VAL A 127 -7.93 -3.37 6.63
C VAL A 127 -8.05 -4.31 5.43
N ILE A 128 -8.45 -5.56 5.65
CA ILE A 128 -8.62 -6.56 4.60
C ILE A 128 -10.08 -6.99 4.47
N GLY A 129 -10.73 -7.37 5.56
CA GLY A 129 -12.12 -7.80 5.56
C GLY A 129 -13.11 -6.64 5.50
N ASP A 130 -14.27 -6.92 4.93
CA ASP A 130 -15.35 -5.94 4.77
C ASP A 130 -15.83 -5.34 6.10
N ARG A 131 -15.87 -6.13 7.18
CA ARG A 131 -16.17 -5.63 8.52
C ARG A 131 -15.08 -4.69 9.05
N ALA A 132 -13.81 -4.97 8.80
CA ALA A 132 -12.71 -4.07 9.18
C ALA A 132 -12.77 -2.77 8.39
N ILE A 133 -13.01 -2.83 7.08
CA ILE A 133 -13.17 -1.65 6.23
C ILE A 133 -14.34 -0.78 6.72
N ALA A 134 -15.50 -1.40 7.04
CA ALA A 134 -16.66 -0.68 7.57
C ALA A 134 -16.32 0.07 8.86
N ARG A 135 -15.63 -0.58 9.81
CA ARG A 135 -15.22 0.04 11.09
C ARG A 135 -14.18 1.15 10.91
N ALA A 136 -13.23 0.99 9.98
CA ALA A 136 -12.30 2.08 9.66
C ALA A 136 -13.04 3.29 9.08
N LEU A 137 -13.97 3.07 8.15
CA LEU A 137 -14.79 4.15 7.58
C LEU A 137 -15.66 4.84 8.64
N ASP A 138 -16.23 4.12 9.60
CA ASP A 138 -16.96 4.69 10.74
C ASP A 138 -16.06 5.63 11.57
N ALA A 139 -14.85 5.17 11.89
CA ALA A 139 -13.89 5.94 12.69
C ALA A 139 -13.43 7.22 11.96
N PHE A 140 -13.08 7.12 10.68
CA PHE A 140 -12.66 8.29 9.89
C PHE A 140 -13.81 9.27 9.60
N ALA A 141 -15.06 8.80 9.54
CA ALA A 141 -16.22 9.67 9.38
C ALA A 141 -16.36 10.69 10.53
N ARG A 142 -15.84 10.38 11.74
CA ARG A 142 -15.79 11.32 12.87
C ARG A 142 -14.87 12.52 12.61
N LEU A 143 -13.81 12.36 11.81
CA LEU A 143 -12.94 13.45 11.39
C LEU A 143 -13.57 14.26 10.23
N GLY A 144 -14.30 13.59 9.37
CA GLY A 144 -14.86 14.14 8.14
C GLY A 144 -13.90 14.12 6.94
N PRO A 145 -14.44 14.19 5.70
CA PRO A 145 -13.66 13.99 4.48
C PRO A 145 -12.56 15.05 4.24
N ALA A 146 -12.79 16.29 4.66
CA ALA A 146 -11.81 17.37 4.50
C ALA A 146 -10.55 17.10 5.33
N ALA A 147 -10.72 16.68 6.60
CA ALA A 147 -9.64 16.32 7.49
C ALA A 147 -8.88 15.09 7.00
N CYS A 148 -9.59 14.10 6.45
CA CYS A 148 -8.97 12.92 5.85
C CYS A 148 -8.07 13.30 4.67
N ARG A 149 -8.53 14.16 3.76
CA ARG A 149 -7.73 14.67 2.63
C ARG A 149 -6.54 15.50 3.06
N GLU A 150 -6.72 16.39 4.02
CA GLU A 150 -5.65 17.27 4.52
C GLU A 150 -4.43 16.48 5.00
N ARG A 151 -4.65 15.42 5.75
CA ARG A 151 -3.60 14.55 6.29
C ARG A 151 -3.31 13.33 5.43
N ARG A 152 -4.00 13.16 4.29
CA ARG A 152 -3.88 12.00 3.41
C ARG A 152 -3.98 10.69 4.20
N HIS A 153 -4.93 10.61 5.15
CA HIS A 153 -5.15 9.39 5.91
C HIS A 153 -5.39 8.23 4.95
N ARG A 154 -4.82 7.05 5.25
CA ARG A 154 -4.67 5.98 4.27
C ARG A 154 -5.14 4.63 4.81
N LEU A 155 -5.86 3.89 3.98
CA LEU A 155 -6.17 2.48 4.19
C LEU A 155 -5.23 1.62 3.34
N GLU A 156 -4.67 0.58 3.94
CA GLU A 156 -3.86 -0.43 3.28
C GLU A 156 -4.71 -1.64 2.95
N HIS A 157 -4.46 -2.26 1.83
CA HIS A 157 -5.07 -3.47 1.29
C HIS A 157 -6.47 -3.26 0.76
N VAL A 158 -7.46 -2.98 1.60
CA VAL A 158 -8.87 -2.79 1.20
C VAL A 158 -9.33 -3.94 0.29
N GLU A 159 -8.98 -5.20 0.65
CA GLU A 159 -9.11 -6.33 -0.27
C GLU A 159 -10.57 -6.69 -0.55
N LEU A 160 -11.39 -6.92 0.48
CA LEU A 160 -12.80 -7.26 0.29
C LEU A 160 -13.68 -6.01 0.38
N LEU A 161 -13.99 -5.43 -0.77
CA LEU A 161 -14.72 -4.15 -0.89
C LEU A 161 -16.09 -4.34 -1.58
N PRO A 162 -17.16 -4.70 -0.84
CA PRO A 162 -18.51 -4.74 -1.38
C PRO A 162 -18.99 -3.38 -1.92
N PRO A 163 -19.96 -3.34 -2.85
CA PRO A 163 -20.43 -2.11 -3.49
C PRO A 163 -20.84 -1.01 -2.48
N ALA A 164 -21.55 -1.35 -1.43
CA ALA A 164 -21.98 -0.37 -0.41
C ALA A 164 -20.79 0.27 0.34
N LEU A 165 -19.67 -0.44 0.53
CA LEU A 165 -18.47 0.12 1.14
C LEU A 165 -17.65 0.95 0.15
N LEU A 166 -17.69 0.62 -1.14
CA LEU A 166 -17.06 1.43 -2.19
C LEU A 166 -17.63 2.86 -2.21
N GLU A 167 -18.95 3.01 -2.17
CA GLU A 167 -19.63 4.32 -2.10
C GLU A 167 -19.20 5.13 -0.86
N ARG A 168 -19.15 4.46 0.29
CA ARG A 168 -18.68 5.09 1.53
C ARG A 168 -17.22 5.51 1.47
N LEU A 169 -16.38 4.68 0.86
CA LEU A 169 -14.96 4.95 0.67
C LEU A 169 -14.75 6.15 -0.27
N ALA A 170 -15.50 6.24 -1.37
CA ALA A 170 -15.47 7.37 -2.28
C ALA A 170 -15.81 8.70 -1.61
N ALA A 171 -16.76 8.69 -0.68
CA ALA A 171 -17.17 9.87 0.09
C ALA A 171 -16.22 10.22 1.24
N SER A 172 -15.28 9.33 1.62
CA SER A 172 -14.50 9.45 2.86
C SER A 172 -13.35 10.45 2.81
N GLY A 173 -12.83 10.77 1.61
CA GLY A 173 -11.62 11.58 1.44
C GLY A 173 -10.32 10.85 1.81
N LEU A 174 -10.37 9.53 2.00
CA LEU A 174 -9.20 8.69 2.27
C LEU A 174 -8.42 8.38 0.99
N THR A 175 -7.13 8.09 1.16
CA THR A 175 -6.29 7.46 0.14
C THR A 175 -6.28 5.95 0.39
N VAL A 176 -6.16 5.14 -0.66
CA VAL A 176 -5.96 3.69 -0.54
C VAL A 176 -4.63 3.28 -1.14
N CYS A 177 -3.99 2.28 -0.54
CA CYS A 177 -2.79 1.65 -1.07
C CYS A 177 -3.03 0.14 -1.17
N LEU A 178 -3.10 -0.37 -2.39
CA LEU A 178 -3.38 -1.75 -2.70
C LEU A 178 -2.12 -2.49 -3.18
N GLN A 179 -2.17 -3.82 -3.17
CA GLN A 179 -1.09 -4.70 -3.57
C GLN A 179 -1.51 -5.58 -4.75
N PRO A 180 -1.40 -5.12 -6.01
CA PRO A 180 -1.80 -5.93 -7.16
C PRO A 180 -1.06 -7.27 -7.25
N ASN A 181 0.12 -7.38 -6.62
CA ASN A 181 0.89 -8.61 -6.50
C ASN A 181 0.06 -9.74 -5.85
N PHE A 182 -0.85 -9.42 -4.94
CA PHE A 182 -1.76 -10.38 -4.29
C PHE A 182 -2.80 -10.95 -5.26
N ILE A 183 -3.21 -10.14 -6.26
CA ILE A 183 -4.14 -10.59 -7.31
C ILE A 183 -3.53 -11.75 -8.09
N ALA A 184 -2.29 -11.59 -8.56
CA ALA A 184 -1.58 -12.63 -9.30
C ALA A 184 -1.33 -13.89 -8.46
N GLN A 185 -1.10 -13.73 -7.14
CA GLN A 185 -0.80 -14.85 -6.26
C GLN A 185 -2.05 -15.62 -5.83
N TRP A 186 -3.17 -14.94 -5.56
CA TRP A 186 -4.27 -15.54 -4.81
C TRP A 186 -5.65 -15.38 -5.45
N GLN A 187 -5.83 -14.48 -6.44
CA GLN A 187 -7.14 -14.15 -6.98
C GLN A 187 -7.48 -14.86 -8.29
N ALA A 188 -6.68 -15.82 -8.76
CA ALA A 188 -7.05 -16.64 -9.91
C ALA A 188 -8.41 -17.34 -9.67
N PRO A 189 -9.22 -17.60 -10.73
CA PRO A 189 -10.41 -18.43 -10.61
C PRO A 189 -10.08 -19.78 -9.95
N GLY A 190 -10.84 -20.17 -8.92
CA GLY A 190 -10.54 -21.33 -8.08
C GLY A 190 -9.34 -21.15 -7.13
N GLY A 191 -8.70 -19.98 -7.12
CA GLY A 191 -7.61 -19.63 -6.22
C GLY A 191 -8.01 -19.47 -4.75
N LEU A 192 -7.08 -19.01 -3.92
CA LEU A 192 -7.26 -18.90 -2.47
C LEU A 192 -8.51 -18.09 -2.11
N TYR A 193 -8.66 -16.90 -2.67
CA TYR A 193 -9.77 -16.01 -2.32
C TYR A 193 -11.13 -16.59 -2.68
N MET A 194 -11.27 -17.23 -3.86
CA MET A 194 -12.53 -17.86 -4.25
C MET A 194 -12.88 -19.04 -3.34
N ARG A 195 -11.89 -19.86 -2.93
CA ARG A 195 -12.13 -20.97 -2.00
C ARG A 195 -12.51 -20.49 -0.60
N MET A 196 -11.95 -19.37 -0.16
CA MET A 196 -12.19 -18.84 1.20
C MET A 196 -13.49 -18.04 1.32
N LEU A 197 -13.91 -17.37 0.25
CA LEU A 197 -14.98 -16.38 0.29
C LEU A 197 -16.21 -16.76 -0.54
N GLY A 198 -16.04 -17.67 -1.50
CA GLY A 198 -17.05 -17.98 -2.53
C GLY A 198 -16.98 -16.99 -3.71
N GLU A 199 -17.59 -17.38 -4.84
CA GLU A 199 -17.47 -16.66 -6.11
C GLU A 199 -17.99 -15.23 -6.05
N GLU A 200 -19.10 -14.98 -5.38
CA GLU A 200 -19.69 -13.64 -5.28
C GLU A 200 -18.72 -12.65 -4.61
N ARG A 201 -18.23 -13.00 -3.39
CA ARG A 201 -17.30 -12.14 -2.65
C ARG A 201 -15.91 -12.07 -3.29
N TRP A 202 -15.49 -13.14 -3.97
CA TRP A 202 -14.27 -13.13 -4.74
C TRP A 202 -14.27 -12.03 -5.81
N ARG A 203 -15.41 -11.72 -6.44
CA ARG A 203 -15.55 -10.62 -7.40
C ARG A 203 -15.40 -9.23 -6.78
N TRP A 204 -15.54 -9.12 -5.46
CA TRP A 204 -15.35 -7.88 -4.71
C TRP A 204 -13.94 -7.72 -4.13
N MET A 205 -13.03 -8.65 -4.43
CA MET A 205 -11.64 -8.55 -4.00
C MET A 205 -10.85 -7.63 -4.92
N ASN A 206 -10.02 -6.78 -4.30
CA ASN A 206 -9.05 -5.91 -4.99
C ASN A 206 -9.68 -5.11 -6.16
N ARG A 207 -10.72 -4.35 -5.89
CA ARG A 207 -11.53 -3.64 -6.89
C ARG A 207 -10.82 -2.43 -7.47
N LEU A 208 -9.74 -2.65 -8.24
CA LEU A 208 -8.87 -1.60 -8.78
C LEU A 208 -9.62 -0.68 -9.74
N GLY A 209 -10.37 -1.25 -10.70
CA GLY A 209 -11.14 -0.51 -11.69
C GLY A 209 -12.22 0.35 -11.05
N ALA A 210 -13.00 -0.22 -10.14
CA ALA A 210 -14.05 0.51 -9.43
C ALA A 210 -13.49 1.65 -8.56
N ILE A 211 -12.36 1.44 -7.85
CA ILE A 211 -11.69 2.48 -7.08
C ILE A 211 -11.21 3.61 -7.99
N HIS A 212 -10.63 3.28 -9.14
CA HIS A 212 -10.18 4.25 -10.14
C HIS A 212 -11.35 5.05 -10.74
N GLU A 213 -12.43 4.37 -11.16
CA GLU A 213 -13.65 5.00 -11.71
C GLU A 213 -14.30 5.98 -10.71
N HIS A 214 -14.28 5.67 -9.41
CA HIS A 214 -14.76 6.56 -8.37
C HIS A 214 -13.78 7.66 -7.98
N GLN A 215 -12.65 7.78 -8.68
CA GLN A 215 -11.61 8.78 -8.44
C GLN A 215 -11.09 8.79 -6.99
N ILE A 216 -11.09 7.63 -6.34
CA ILE A 216 -10.48 7.45 -5.03
C ILE A 216 -8.97 7.48 -5.22
N PRO A 217 -8.21 8.31 -4.47
CA PRO A 217 -6.75 8.32 -4.58
C PRO A 217 -6.16 6.94 -4.34
N LEU A 218 -5.54 6.35 -5.38
CA LEU A 218 -5.08 4.97 -5.41
C LEU A 218 -3.57 4.93 -5.62
N ALA A 219 -2.85 4.34 -4.66
CA ALA A 219 -1.43 4.02 -4.76
C ALA A 219 -1.21 2.50 -4.75
N PHE A 220 -0.08 2.05 -5.29
CA PHE A 220 0.31 0.65 -5.26
C PHE A 220 1.60 0.41 -4.48
N GLY A 221 1.66 -0.75 -3.83
CA GLY A 221 2.84 -1.32 -3.19
C GLY A 221 2.87 -2.83 -3.40
N SER A 222 3.93 -3.50 -2.97
CA SER A 222 4.08 -4.96 -3.12
C SER A 222 3.87 -5.73 -1.81
N ASP A 223 4.06 -5.09 -0.67
CA ASP A 223 4.06 -5.75 0.65
C ASP A 223 4.93 -7.03 0.67
N CYS A 224 6.08 -6.97 -0.01
CA CYS A 224 7.07 -8.04 -0.14
C CYS A 224 6.60 -9.34 -0.83
N MET A 225 5.48 -9.34 -1.58
CA MET A 225 4.87 -10.59 -2.10
C MET A 225 4.46 -10.55 -3.57
N PRO A 226 5.28 -11.03 -4.49
CA PRO A 226 6.72 -10.85 -4.61
C PRO A 226 7.07 -9.38 -4.78
N LEU A 227 8.28 -8.99 -4.43
CA LEU A 227 8.73 -7.63 -4.62
C LEU A 227 8.87 -7.33 -6.12
N GLY A 228 8.24 -6.23 -6.58
CA GLY A 228 8.45 -5.78 -7.97
C GLY A 228 7.23 -5.05 -8.57
N PRO A 229 7.39 -3.75 -8.94
CA PRO A 229 6.32 -2.99 -9.57
C PRO A 229 5.85 -3.56 -10.90
N LEU A 230 6.75 -4.04 -11.77
CA LEU A 230 6.36 -4.61 -13.07
C LEU A 230 5.46 -5.85 -12.93
N TYR A 231 5.71 -6.68 -11.92
CA TYR A 231 4.84 -7.81 -11.60
C TYR A 231 3.44 -7.34 -11.16
N GLY A 232 3.37 -6.33 -10.30
CA GLY A 232 2.09 -5.74 -9.88
C GLY A 232 1.36 -5.03 -11.01
N ILE A 233 2.07 -4.34 -11.92
CA ILE A 233 1.47 -3.73 -13.12
C ILE A 233 0.85 -4.83 -14.00
N GLY A 234 1.56 -5.93 -14.27
CA GLY A 234 1.00 -7.06 -15.00
C GLY A 234 -0.25 -7.62 -14.34
N ALA A 235 -0.24 -7.76 -13.00
CA ALA A 235 -1.40 -8.23 -12.25
C ALA A 235 -2.61 -7.29 -12.31
N ALA A 236 -2.39 -5.98 -12.29
CA ALA A 236 -3.46 -4.98 -12.40
C ALA A 236 -4.07 -4.96 -13.81
N VAL A 237 -3.25 -5.10 -14.86
CA VAL A 237 -3.68 -5.15 -16.26
C VAL A 237 -4.43 -6.45 -16.57
N HIS A 238 -3.99 -7.57 -15.99
CA HIS A 238 -4.58 -8.89 -16.19
C HIS A 238 -5.50 -9.33 -15.05
N HIS A 239 -6.12 -8.37 -14.35
CA HIS A 239 -7.06 -8.71 -13.28
C HIS A 239 -8.11 -9.72 -13.74
N PRO A 240 -8.40 -10.82 -12.97
CA PRO A 240 -9.29 -11.88 -13.39
C PRO A 240 -10.77 -11.46 -13.55
N VAL A 241 -11.16 -10.33 -12.95
CA VAL A 241 -12.45 -9.68 -13.16
C VAL A 241 -12.25 -8.53 -14.14
N ASP A 242 -12.82 -8.62 -15.34
CA ASP A 242 -12.54 -7.69 -16.44
C ASP A 242 -12.81 -6.22 -16.10
N SER A 243 -13.89 -5.94 -15.36
CA SER A 243 -14.25 -4.58 -14.92
C SER A 243 -13.25 -3.96 -13.92
N GLU A 244 -12.38 -4.77 -13.35
CA GLU A 244 -11.39 -4.30 -12.36
C GLU A 244 -9.99 -4.15 -12.97
N ARG A 245 -9.83 -4.36 -14.30
CA ARG A 245 -8.57 -4.15 -15.01
C ARG A 245 -8.25 -2.68 -15.14
N LEU A 246 -6.97 -2.36 -14.97
CA LEU A 246 -6.42 -1.04 -15.29
C LEU A 246 -5.64 -1.10 -16.60
N THR A 247 -5.48 0.06 -17.23
CA THR A 247 -4.48 0.25 -18.28
C THR A 247 -3.06 0.25 -17.70
N VAL A 248 -2.07 0.03 -18.55
CA VAL A 248 -0.66 0.10 -18.12
C VAL A 248 -0.31 1.49 -17.56
N ASP A 249 -0.83 2.55 -18.18
CA ASP A 249 -0.57 3.94 -17.74
C ASP A 249 -1.18 4.24 -16.36
N GLU A 250 -2.40 3.77 -16.08
CA GLU A 250 -3.05 3.91 -14.77
C GLU A 250 -2.27 3.13 -13.68
N ALA A 251 -1.84 1.91 -13.98
CA ALA A 251 -1.05 1.11 -13.07
C ALA A 251 0.36 1.71 -12.82
N LEU A 252 1.01 2.25 -13.86
CA LEU A 252 2.26 3.00 -13.73
C LEU A 252 2.10 4.24 -12.84
N ALA A 253 1.03 5.02 -13.06
CA ALA A 253 0.74 6.20 -12.24
C ALA A 253 0.55 5.81 -10.76
N ALA A 254 -0.12 4.68 -10.48
CA ALA A 254 -0.33 4.19 -9.12
C ALA A 254 0.97 3.78 -8.41
N TYR A 255 1.99 3.28 -9.13
CA TYR A 255 3.33 2.96 -8.60
C TYR A 255 4.29 4.17 -8.57
N THR A 256 3.96 5.29 -9.21
CA THR A 256 4.85 6.45 -9.33
C THR A 256 4.24 7.70 -8.68
N THR A 257 3.56 8.54 -9.45
CA THR A 257 3.03 9.83 -8.99
C THR A 257 1.99 9.70 -7.86
N ALA A 258 1.13 8.68 -7.91
CA ALA A 258 0.13 8.47 -6.89
C ALA A 258 0.74 7.87 -5.60
N ALA A 259 1.76 7.00 -5.73
CA ALA A 259 2.48 6.46 -4.58
C ALA A 259 3.19 7.58 -3.79
N ASP A 260 3.85 8.51 -4.49
CA ASP A 260 4.43 9.70 -3.87
C ASP A 260 3.35 10.57 -3.21
N ALA A 261 2.26 10.85 -3.93
CA ALA A 261 1.14 11.64 -3.41
C ALA A 261 0.44 11.00 -2.20
N ALA A 262 0.61 9.71 -1.94
CA ALA A 262 0.05 9.03 -0.77
C ALA A 262 0.73 9.40 0.56
N SER A 263 1.81 10.19 0.55
CA SER A 263 2.48 10.74 1.74
C SER A 263 2.27 12.24 1.87
N PRO A 264 2.00 12.76 3.08
CA PRO A 264 1.97 14.21 3.32
C PRO A 264 3.35 14.87 3.18
N ALA A 265 4.42 14.08 3.32
CA ALA A 265 5.80 14.54 3.29
C ALA A 265 6.42 14.49 1.88
N ALA A 266 5.60 14.46 0.83
CA ALA A 266 6.03 14.25 -0.54
C ALA A 266 7.04 15.33 -1.01
N GLU A 267 8.26 14.89 -1.35
CA GLU A 267 9.01 15.55 -2.42
C GLU A 267 8.39 15.09 -3.73
N PRO A 268 8.30 15.95 -4.74
CA PRO A 268 7.67 15.56 -6.00
C PRO A 268 8.53 14.53 -6.75
N LEU A 269 8.24 13.24 -6.49
CA LEU A 269 8.79 12.09 -7.20
C LEU A 269 7.82 11.60 -8.29
N GLY A 270 8.23 10.58 -9.04
CA GLY A 270 7.38 9.86 -10.00
C GLY A 270 7.23 10.52 -11.36
N THR A 271 7.87 11.67 -11.63
CA THR A 271 7.93 12.31 -12.95
C THR A 271 9.35 12.69 -13.32
N LEU A 272 9.63 12.70 -14.65
CA LEU A 272 10.92 13.14 -15.22
C LEU A 272 10.76 14.55 -15.80
N GLU A 273 10.67 15.55 -14.94
CA GLU A 273 10.56 16.96 -15.28
C GLU A 273 11.77 17.75 -14.81
N ILE A 274 12.08 18.87 -15.47
CA ILE A 274 13.16 19.76 -15.06
C ILE A 274 12.87 20.27 -13.64
N GLY A 275 13.85 20.14 -12.76
CA GLY A 275 13.73 20.55 -11.34
C GLY A 275 13.20 19.46 -10.40
N ARG A 276 12.85 18.27 -10.94
CA ARG A 276 12.49 17.10 -10.15
C ARG A 276 13.72 16.28 -9.77
N ARG A 277 13.56 15.37 -8.82
CA ARG A 277 14.62 14.39 -8.49
C ARG A 277 14.89 13.49 -9.69
N ALA A 278 16.15 13.22 -9.96
CA ALA A 278 16.58 12.35 -11.05
C ALA A 278 16.54 10.86 -10.60
N ASP A 279 15.34 10.41 -10.27
CA ASP A 279 15.05 9.00 -9.97
C ASP A 279 14.35 8.39 -11.18
N CYS A 280 14.99 7.41 -11.85
CA CYS A 280 14.42 6.79 -13.04
C CYS A 280 14.87 5.33 -13.20
N VAL A 281 14.11 4.61 -14.02
CA VAL A 281 14.34 3.20 -14.34
C VAL A 281 14.44 3.05 -15.83
N LEU A 282 15.49 2.35 -16.30
CA LEU A 282 15.63 1.93 -17.69
C LEU A 282 15.13 0.49 -17.83
N LEU A 283 14.19 0.28 -18.71
CA LEU A 283 13.64 -1.03 -19.04
C LEU A 283 14.16 -1.54 -20.39
N ASP A 284 14.16 -2.84 -20.59
CA ASP A 284 14.54 -3.48 -21.87
C ASP A 284 13.53 -3.22 -22.99
N ARG A 285 12.29 -2.88 -22.62
CA ARG A 285 11.17 -2.58 -23.55
C ARG A 285 10.12 -1.70 -22.88
N ASP A 286 9.30 -1.05 -23.70
CA ASP A 286 8.14 -0.30 -23.20
C ASP A 286 7.05 -1.28 -22.72
N PRO A 287 6.65 -1.22 -21.45
CA PRO A 287 5.60 -2.10 -20.90
C PRO A 287 4.22 -1.88 -21.54
N ARG A 288 3.99 -0.73 -22.23
CA ARG A 288 2.76 -0.46 -22.96
C ARG A 288 2.66 -1.24 -24.28
N GLY A 289 3.81 -1.59 -24.86
CA GLY A 289 3.91 -2.26 -26.15
C GLY A 289 3.96 -3.78 -26.08
N VAL A 290 3.77 -4.39 -24.92
CA VAL A 290 3.86 -5.85 -24.71
C VAL A 290 2.55 -6.43 -24.17
N ALA A 291 2.30 -7.70 -24.48
CA ALA A 291 1.08 -8.38 -24.01
C ALA A 291 1.05 -8.52 -22.49
N ASP A 292 2.21 -8.71 -21.84
CA ASP A 292 2.34 -8.81 -20.39
C ASP A 292 3.45 -7.84 -19.92
N PRO A 293 3.07 -6.74 -19.23
CA PRO A 293 4.03 -5.79 -18.65
C PRO A 293 5.05 -6.44 -17.70
N ALA A 294 4.68 -7.52 -17.02
CA ALA A 294 5.57 -8.26 -16.12
C ALA A 294 6.75 -8.94 -16.86
N ALA A 295 6.67 -9.12 -18.18
CA ALA A 295 7.77 -9.63 -19.00
C ALA A 295 8.87 -8.59 -19.26
N SER A 296 8.65 -7.31 -18.96
CA SER A 296 9.67 -6.26 -19.05
C SER A 296 10.72 -6.43 -17.94
N ARG A 297 11.98 -6.10 -18.25
CA ARG A 297 13.10 -6.26 -17.31
C ARG A 297 13.73 -4.91 -16.99
N VAL A 298 14.11 -4.72 -15.73
CA VAL A 298 14.90 -3.58 -15.30
C VAL A 298 16.33 -3.77 -15.77
N LEU A 299 16.84 -2.85 -16.59
CA LEU A 299 18.24 -2.80 -17.03
C LEU A 299 19.09 -1.93 -16.11
N ALA A 300 18.52 -0.83 -15.63
CA ALA A 300 19.22 0.06 -14.71
C ALA A 300 18.21 0.82 -13.82
N THR A 301 18.65 1.14 -12.61
CA THR A 301 17.94 2.01 -11.67
C THR A 301 18.86 3.14 -11.27
N VAL A 302 18.38 4.37 -11.45
CA VAL A 302 19.07 5.61 -11.11
C VAL A 302 18.35 6.27 -9.95
N VAL A 303 19.07 6.64 -8.90
CA VAL A 303 18.54 7.36 -7.74
C VAL A 303 19.38 8.61 -7.53
N ASP A 304 18.73 9.77 -7.49
CA ASP A 304 19.39 11.08 -7.35
C ASP A 304 20.47 11.33 -8.41
N GLY A 305 20.22 10.91 -9.65
CA GLY A 305 21.15 11.03 -10.77
C GLY A 305 22.33 10.06 -10.75
N ARG A 306 22.37 9.10 -9.82
CA ARG A 306 23.46 8.11 -9.71
C ARG A 306 22.96 6.72 -10.08
N LEU A 307 23.77 5.99 -10.85
CA LEU A 307 23.49 4.59 -11.15
C LEU A 307 23.55 3.77 -9.87
N ALA A 308 22.39 3.31 -9.40
CA ALA A 308 22.23 2.53 -8.17
C ALA A 308 22.18 1.02 -8.43
N HIS A 309 21.71 0.62 -9.63
CA HIS A 309 21.69 -0.77 -10.08
C HIS A 309 21.88 -0.83 -11.60
N ALA A 310 22.61 -1.83 -12.06
CA ALA A 310 22.69 -2.24 -13.46
C ALA A 310 22.59 -3.77 -13.55
N ALA A 311 21.72 -4.26 -14.44
CA ALA A 311 21.62 -5.69 -14.71
C ALA A 311 22.95 -6.18 -15.33
N SER A 312 23.37 -7.38 -14.96
CA SER A 312 24.48 -8.05 -15.63
C SER A 312 24.13 -8.33 -17.10
N ALA A 313 25.09 -8.09 -17.99
CA ALA A 313 24.94 -8.34 -19.43
C ALA A 313 24.69 -9.81 -19.75
#